data_fcc77264dcc4a7638672e2c0637ddebb
#
_entry.id   fcc77264dcc4a7638672e2c0637ddebb
#
_cell.length_a   1.000
_cell.length_b   1.000
_cell.length_c   1.000
_cell.angle_alpha   90.00
_cell.angle_beta   90.00
_cell.angle_gamma   90.00
#
_symmetry.space_group_name_H-M   'P 1'
#
loop_
_entity.id
_entity.type
_entity.pdbx_description
1 polymer ?
#
loop_
_entity_poly.entity_id
_entity_poly.type
_entity_poly.pdbx_seq_one_letter_code
_entity_poly.pdbx_strand_id
1 'polypeptide(L)'
;PLKVLESYLSYGMSAALFKLFREKHGITYDLGVYYPIRSGNAPFLIYLSVSNEQALFAFELLSTLWKNLLFNPLTDAEIFLAKEKLKGSFLLGNQSLDEILQRKIQLVSYGISPISENDLNSKIEEISSLDILKLTNKYFSKPFLSISGNKNICLEISNRWKKNF
;
A
#
# COMPACT_ATOMS: atom_id res chain seq x y z
N PRO A 1 -2.39 3.17 -10.80
CA PRO A 1 -1.11 3.25 -10.07
C PRO A 1 -1.23 2.87 -8.58
N LEU A 2 -2.28 3.32 -7.83
CA LEU A 2 -2.41 3.01 -6.38
C LEU A 2 -2.48 1.51 -6.07
N LYS A 3 -3.11 0.70 -6.92
CA LYS A 3 -3.12 -0.76 -6.75
C LYS A 3 -1.74 -1.39 -7.00
N VAL A 4 -0.94 -0.85 -7.89
CA VAL A 4 0.46 -1.27 -8.08
C VAL A 4 1.29 -0.90 -6.85
N LEU A 5 1.11 0.30 -6.30
CA LEU A 5 1.77 0.72 -5.07
C LEU A 5 1.36 -0.14 -3.86
N GLU A 6 0.08 -0.46 -3.72
CA GLU A 6 -0.42 -1.39 -2.70
C GLU A 6 0.26 -2.76 -2.83
N SER A 7 0.35 -3.29 -4.06
CA SER A 7 1.03 -4.54 -4.34
C SER A 7 2.52 -4.51 -3.96
N TYR A 8 3.23 -3.44 -4.31
CA TYR A 8 4.62 -3.22 -3.91
C TYR A 8 4.79 -3.26 -2.39
N LEU A 9 3.90 -2.57 -1.68
CA LEU A 9 4.01 -2.40 -0.24
C LEU A 9 3.59 -3.63 0.56
N SER A 10 2.53 -4.37 0.14
CA SER A 10 1.88 -5.36 1.01
C SER A 10 1.64 -6.75 0.43
N TYR A 11 1.85 -6.99 -0.89
CA TYR A 11 1.52 -8.30 -1.46
C TYR A 11 2.65 -9.32 -1.33
N GLY A 12 2.45 -10.32 -0.47
CA GLY A 12 3.36 -11.45 -0.28
C GLY A 12 4.64 -11.12 0.48
N MET A 13 5.47 -12.13 0.70
CA MET A 13 6.69 -12.02 1.52
C MET A 13 7.78 -11.12 0.93
N SER A 14 7.77 -10.87 -0.37
CA SER A 14 8.69 -9.93 -1.01
C SER A 14 8.20 -8.47 -1.03
N ALA A 15 7.10 -8.16 -0.35
CA ALA A 15 6.58 -6.80 -0.21
C ALA A 15 7.50 -5.93 0.65
N ALA A 16 7.55 -4.63 0.33
CA ALA A 16 8.47 -3.70 1.00
C ALA A 16 8.25 -3.62 2.51
N LEU A 17 6.99 -3.59 2.96
CA LEU A 17 6.66 -3.58 4.39
C LEU A 17 7.08 -4.88 5.08
N PHE A 18 6.80 -6.05 4.45
CA PHE A 18 7.17 -7.33 5.01
C PHE A 18 8.69 -7.45 5.16
N LYS A 19 9.45 -7.15 4.10
CA LYS A 19 10.91 -7.19 4.13
C LYS A 19 11.49 -6.26 5.20
N LEU A 20 10.98 -5.03 5.28
CA LEU A 20 11.50 -4.05 6.20
C LEU A 20 11.17 -4.38 7.65
N PHE A 21 9.91 -4.61 7.98
CA PHE A 21 9.46 -4.70 9.37
C PHE A 21 9.55 -6.13 9.93
N ARG A 22 9.27 -7.13 9.12
CA ARG A 22 9.22 -8.52 9.59
C ARG A 22 10.53 -9.26 9.35
N GLU A 23 11.03 -9.27 8.11
CA GLU A 23 12.21 -10.06 7.76
C GLU A 23 13.49 -9.44 8.32
N LYS A 24 13.71 -8.16 8.06
CA LYS A 24 14.96 -7.48 8.45
C LYS A 24 15.04 -7.16 9.94
N HIS A 25 13.94 -6.75 10.55
CA HIS A 25 13.94 -6.23 11.91
C HIS A 25 13.10 -7.03 12.90
N GLY A 26 12.25 -7.96 12.47
CA GLY A 26 11.43 -8.79 13.35
C GLY A 26 10.47 -8.01 14.27
N ILE A 27 10.01 -6.82 13.82
CA ILE A 27 9.28 -5.87 14.66
C ILE A 27 7.83 -6.28 14.84
N THR A 28 7.18 -6.73 13.76
CA THR A 28 5.75 -7.02 13.79
C THR A 28 5.35 -8.07 12.76
N TYR A 29 4.26 -8.77 13.08
CA TYR A 29 3.55 -9.70 12.18
C TYR A 29 2.25 -9.09 11.64
N ASP A 30 1.73 -8.04 12.28
CA ASP A 30 0.49 -7.35 11.90
C ASP A 30 0.82 -6.02 11.25
N LEU A 31 0.90 -6.04 9.92
CA LEU A 31 1.18 -4.89 9.09
C LEU A 31 0.61 -5.08 7.69
N GLY A 32 0.29 -3.98 7.04
CA GLY A 32 -0.21 -4.03 5.67
C GLY A 32 -0.65 -2.69 5.12
N VAL A 33 -1.31 -2.78 3.97
CA VAL A 33 -1.97 -1.65 3.32
C VAL A 33 -3.45 -1.96 3.19
N TYR A 34 -4.28 -0.97 3.44
CA TYR A 34 -5.70 -1.03 3.18
C TYR A 34 -6.06 0.03 2.12
N TYR A 35 -6.46 -0.43 0.95
CA TYR A 35 -6.94 0.40 -0.14
C TYR A 35 -8.15 -0.24 -0.80
N PRO A 36 -9.37 0.05 -0.29
CA PRO A 36 -10.59 -0.60 -0.77
C PRO A 36 -11.02 -0.08 -2.14
N ILE A 37 -11.61 -0.96 -2.93
CA ILE A 37 -12.37 -0.58 -4.13
C ILE A 37 -13.74 -0.10 -3.64
N ARG A 38 -14.06 1.18 -3.89
CA ARG A 38 -15.37 1.76 -3.56
C ARG A 38 -15.68 2.96 -4.45
N SER A 39 -16.94 3.36 -4.49
CA SER A 39 -17.36 4.62 -5.11
C SER A 39 -16.85 5.82 -4.32
N GLY A 40 -16.40 6.87 -5.01
CA GLY A 40 -15.87 8.10 -4.40
C GLY A 40 -14.46 7.96 -3.84
N ASN A 41 -14.12 8.82 -2.86
CA ASN A 41 -12.79 8.86 -2.28
C ASN A 41 -12.53 7.63 -1.41
N ALA A 42 -11.41 6.95 -1.66
CA ALA A 42 -10.95 5.81 -0.87
C ALA A 42 -9.69 6.18 -0.07
N PRO A 43 -9.58 5.78 1.20
CA PRO A 43 -8.34 5.96 1.95
C PRO A 43 -7.27 5.03 1.40
N PHE A 44 -6.01 5.50 1.38
CA PHE A 44 -4.84 4.65 1.27
C PHE A 44 -4.16 4.64 2.64
N LEU A 45 -4.26 3.53 3.34
CA LEU A 45 -3.84 3.40 4.73
C LEU A 45 -2.72 2.37 4.84
N ILE A 46 -1.58 2.75 5.42
CA ILE A 46 -0.57 1.81 5.91
C ILE A 46 -0.80 1.63 7.40
N TYR A 47 -0.91 0.39 7.85
CA TYR A 47 -1.09 0.07 9.26
C TYR A 47 -0.02 -0.90 9.75
N LEU A 48 0.34 -0.79 11.01
CA LEU A 48 1.19 -1.74 11.71
C LEU A 48 0.88 -1.73 13.21
N SER A 49 1.02 -2.90 13.85
CA SER A 49 0.86 -3.09 15.28
C SER A 49 2.20 -3.55 15.86
N VAL A 50 2.70 -2.84 16.87
CA VAL A 50 4.04 -3.08 17.43
C VAL A 50 4.00 -3.00 18.95
N SER A 51 4.99 -3.61 19.62
CA SER A 51 5.15 -3.43 21.06
C SER A 51 5.58 -2.00 21.41
N ASN A 52 5.38 -1.60 22.67
CA ASN A 52 5.77 -0.28 23.15
C ASN A 52 7.27 -0.01 22.95
N GLU A 53 8.11 -1.02 23.17
CA GLU A 53 9.56 -0.92 23.09
C GLU A 53 10.03 -0.68 21.63
N GLN A 54 9.28 -1.19 20.66
CA GLN A 54 9.60 -1.07 19.24
C GLN A 54 8.92 0.13 18.54
N ALA A 55 8.00 0.81 19.22
CA ALA A 55 7.12 1.79 18.59
C ALA A 55 7.88 2.97 17.98
N LEU A 56 8.86 3.54 18.67
CA LEU A 56 9.66 4.66 18.15
C LEU A 56 10.52 4.24 16.96
N PHE A 57 11.14 3.07 17.04
CA PHE A 57 11.95 2.53 15.95
C PHE A 57 11.10 2.21 14.72
N ALA A 58 9.93 1.59 14.93
CA ALA A 58 8.98 1.32 13.85
C ALA A 58 8.51 2.62 13.17
N PHE A 59 8.25 3.67 13.95
CA PHE A 59 7.92 4.99 13.43
C PHE A 59 9.04 5.58 12.56
N GLU A 60 10.30 5.46 12.95
CA GLU A 60 11.43 5.96 12.17
C GLU A 60 11.59 5.20 10.84
N LEU A 61 11.44 3.88 10.87
CA LEU A 61 11.45 3.06 9.66
C LEU A 61 10.29 3.41 8.70
N LEU A 62 9.07 3.58 9.25
CA LEU A 62 7.91 3.96 8.46
C LEU A 62 8.10 5.36 7.85
N SER A 63 8.61 6.32 8.63
CA SER A 63 8.87 7.67 8.15
C SER A 63 9.91 7.70 7.03
N THR A 64 10.95 6.88 7.14
CA THR A 64 11.98 6.74 6.11
C THR A 64 11.40 6.11 4.83
N LEU A 65 10.63 5.04 4.97
CA LEU A 65 9.95 4.42 3.83
C LEU A 65 9.00 5.41 3.14
N TRP A 66 8.21 6.15 3.93
CA TRP A 66 7.30 7.15 3.41
C TRP A 66 8.01 8.25 2.63
N LYS A 67 9.10 8.79 3.18
CA LYS A 67 9.93 9.79 2.49
C LYS A 67 10.53 9.22 1.19
N ASN A 68 10.99 7.98 1.21
CA ASN A 68 11.49 7.34 -0.01
C ASN A 68 10.41 7.25 -1.10
N LEU A 69 9.17 6.94 -0.76
CA LEU A 69 8.06 6.94 -1.72
C LEU A 69 7.74 8.33 -2.30
N LEU A 70 8.04 9.40 -1.57
CA LEU A 70 7.81 10.77 -2.02
C LEU A 70 8.92 11.29 -2.95
N PHE A 71 10.17 10.88 -2.72
CA PHE A 71 11.31 11.50 -3.37
C PHE A 71 12.00 10.61 -4.41
N ASN A 72 11.81 9.30 -4.31
CA ASN A 72 12.49 8.34 -5.17
C ASN A 72 11.50 7.52 -5.99
N PRO A 73 11.67 7.40 -7.30
CA PRO A 73 10.88 6.45 -8.09
C PRO A 73 11.24 5.02 -7.68
N LEU A 74 10.28 4.11 -7.82
CA LEU A 74 10.57 2.68 -7.70
C LEU A 74 11.56 2.27 -8.80
N THR A 75 12.45 1.35 -8.47
CA THR A 75 13.35 0.75 -9.46
C THR A 75 12.56 -0.09 -10.47
N ASP A 76 13.15 -0.36 -11.64
CA ASP A 76 12.51 -1.19 -12.66
C ASP A 76 12.17 -2.59 -12.15
N ALA A 77 13.02 -3.17 -11.31
CA ALA A 77 12.78 -4.47 -10.69
C ALA A 77 11.60 -4.42 -9.68
N GLU A 78 11.50 -3.36 -8.89
CA GLU A 78 10.42 -3.19 -7.91
C GLU A 78 9.06 -3.00 -8.60
N ILE A 79 8.99 -2.15 -9.61
CA ILE A 79 7.73 -1.92 -10.32
C ILE A 79 7.31 -3.15 -11.13
N PHE A 80 8.25 -3.84 -11.77
CA PHE A 80 7.99 -5.09 -12.47
C PHE A 80 7.39 -6.13 -11.52
N LEU A 81 8.05 -6.37 -10.38
CA LEU A 81 7.57 -7.34 -9.39
C LEU A 81 6.19 -6.96 -8.82
N ALA A 82 5.95 -5.67 -8.57
CA ALA A 82 4.66 -5.18 -8.09
C ALA A 82 3.53 -5.43 -9.09
N LYS A 83 3.79 -5.21 -10.38
CA LYS A 83 2.83 -5.48 -11.45
C LYS A 83 2.51 -6.97 -11.56
N GLU A 84 3.54 -7.82 -11.57
CA GLU A 84 3.34 -9.28 -11.65
C GLU A 84 2.54 -9.84 -10.47
N LYS A 85 2.82 -9.36 -9.25
CA LYS A 85 2.03 -9.73 -8.07
C LYS A 85 0.58 -9.25 -8.16
N LEU A 86 0.36 -8.05 -8.66
CA LEU A 86 -0.99 -7.50 -8.84
C LEU A 86 -1.78 -8.34 -9.84
N LYS A 87 -1.18 -8.68 -11.01
CA LYS A 87 -1.79 -9.58 -12.00
C LYS A 87 -2.09 -10.96 -11.40
N GLY A 88 -1.11 -11.54 -10.68
CA GLY A 88 -1.28 -12.82 -10.00
C GLY A 88 -2.44 -12.79 -9.00
N SER A 89 -2.61 -11.71 -8.24
CA SER A 89 -3.72 -11.56 -7.29
C SER A 89 -5.09 -11.51 -7.99
N PHE A 90 -5.16 -10.91 -9.16
CA PHE A 90 -6.39 -10.91 -9.98
C PHE A 90 -6.72 -12.30 -10.53
N LEU A 91 -5.71 -13.04 -10.98
CA LEU A 91 -5.90 -14.42 -11.45
C LEU A 91 -6.38 -15.34 -10.32
N LEU A 92 -5.81 -15.21 -9.13
CA LEU A 92 -6.26 -15.96 -7.95
C LEU A 92 -7.70 -15.61 -7.57
N GLY A 93 -8.10 -14.34 -7.64
CA GLY A 93 -9.48 -13.90 -7.39
C GLY A 93 -10.47 -14.20 -8.51
N ASN A 94 -10.07 -14.97 -9.55
CA ASN A 94 -10.91 -15.39 -10.66
C ASN A 94 -11.03 -16.92 -10.76
N GLN A 95 -10.71 -17.64 -9.69
CA GLN A 95 -10.72 -19.12 -9.72
C GLN A 95 -12.12 -19.72 -9.67
N SER A 96 -13.11 -19.02 -9.16
CA SER A 96 -14.48 -19.46 -9.11
C SER A 96 -15.44 -18.50 -9.83
N LEU A 97 -16.56 -19.03 -10.33
CA LEU A 97 -17.61 -18.20 -10.94
C LEU A 97 -18.20 -17.22 -9.92
N ASP A 98 -18.31 -17.61 -8.66
CA ASP A 98 -18.82 -16.75 -7.60
C ASP A 98 -17.91 -15.55 -7.36
N GLU A 99 -16.60 -15.73 -7.29
CA GLU A 99 -15.64 -14.62 -7.13
C GLU A 99 -15.67 -13.67 -8.32
N ILE A 100 -15.73 -14.19 -9.54
CA ILE A 100 -15.87 -13.39 -10.76
C ILE A 100 -17.17 -12.59 -10.73
N LEU A 101 -18.28 -13.23 -10.35
CA LEU A 101 -19.59 -12.59 -10.27
C LEU A 101 -19.62 -11.50 -9.20
N GLN A 102 -19.15 -11.80 -8.00
CA GLN A 102 -19.07 -10.85 -6.89
C GLN A 102 -18.26 -9.60 -7.28
N ARG A 103 -17.10 -9.79 -7.92
CA ARG A 103 -16.28 -8.67 -8.40
C ARG A 103 -16.99 -7.85 -9.47
N LYS A 104 -17.66 -8.49 -10.43
CA LYS A 104 -18.41 -7.77 -11.46
C LYS A 104 -19.59 -7.00 -10.88
N ILE A 105 -20.34 -7.59 -9.96
CA ILE A 105 -21.44 -6.93 -9.26
C ILE A 105 -20.91 -5.71 -8.49
N GLN A 106 -19.81 -5.86 -7.76
CA GLN A 106 -19.19 -4.77 -7.01
C GLN A 106 -18.78 -3.60 -7.94
N LEU A 107 -18.13 -3.88 -9.06
CA LEU A 107 -17.74 -2.84 -10.03
C LEU A 107 -18.96 -2.11 -10.59
N VAL A 108 -19.97 -2.85 -11.02
CA VAL A 108 -21.23 -2.28 -11.57
C VAL A 108 -21.96 -1.45 -10.51
N SER A 109 -22.03 -1.92 -9.25
CA SER A 109 -22.65 -1.17 -8.15
C SER A 109 -21.98 0.16 -7.87
N TYR A 110 -20.69 0.29 -8.23
CA TYR A 110 -19.95 1.55 -8.12
C TYR A 110 -19.96 2.39 -9.40
N GLY A 111 -20.74 1.99 -10.40
CA GLY A 111 -20.79 2.66 -11.70
C GLY A 111 -19.54 2.47 -12.55
N ILE A 112 -18.72 1.45 -12.22
CA ILE A 112 -17.51 1.12 -12.96
C ILE A 112 -17.83 -0.01 -13.94
N SER A 113 -17.58 0.20 -15.22
CA SER A 113 -17.74 -0.87 -16.21
C SER A 113 -16.78 -2.01 -15.91
N PRO A 114 -17.25 -3.28 -15.97
CA PRO A 114 -16.38 -4.43 -15.88
C PRO A 114 -15.34 -4.38 -17.01
N ILE A 115 -14.08 -4.32 -16.63
CA ILE A 115 -12.96 -4.31 -17.57
C ILE A 115 -12.60 -5.77 -17.87
N SER A 116 -12.29 -6.11 -19.13
CA SER A 116 -11.75 -7.42 -19.47
C SER A 116 -10.38 -7.64 -18.82
N GLU A 117 -9.98 -8.89 -18.62
CA GLU A 117 -8.65 -9.18 -18.04
C GLU A 117 -7.52 -8.67 -18.91
N ASN A 118 -7.68 -8.76 -20.23
CA ASN A 118 -6.67 -8.25 -21.17
C ASN A 118 -6.52 -6.72 -21.06
N ASP A 119 -7.64 -5.99 -20.99
CA ASP A 119 -7.61 -4.53 -20.81
C ASP A 119 -7.01 -4.13 -19.47
N LEU A 120 -7.28 -4.90 -18.41
CA LEU A 120 -6.70 -4.66 -17.10
C LEU A 120 -5.18 -4.87 -17.11
N ASN A 121 -4.71 -5.98 -17.71
CA ASN A 121 -3.30 -6.28 -17.83
C ASN A 121 -2.57 -5.21 -18.64
N SER A 122 -3.13 -4.77 -19.77
CA SER A 122 -2.58 -3.69 -20.57
C SER A 122 -2.45 -2.39 -19.76
N LYS A 123 -3.47 -2.01 -19.03
CA LYS A 123 -3.45 -0.83 -18.16
C LYS A 123 -2.44 -0.93 -17.01
N ILE A 124 -2.21 -2.13 -16.47
CA ILE A 124 -1.17 -2.34 -15.46
C ILE A 124 0.21 -2.16 -16.09
N GLU A 125 0.42 -2.68 -17.32
CA GLU A 125 1.71 -2.54 -18.00
C GLU A 125 2.08 -1.10 -18.36
N GLU A 126 1.13 -0.27 -18.68
CA GLU A 126 1.34 1.15 -18.99
C GLU A 126 1.83 1.97 -17.78
N ILE A 127 1.64 1.50 -16.55
CA ILE A 127 2.03 2.24 -15.34
C ILE A 127 3.56 2.28 -15.22
N SER A 128 4.12 3.46 -15.19
CA SER A 128 5.54 3.67 -14.94
C SER A 128 5.88 3.99 -13.47
N SER A 129 7.14 3.86 -13.07
CA SER A 129 7.62 4.28 -11.75
C SER A 129 7.42 5.79 -11.53
N LEU A 130 7.52 6.60 -12.60
CA LEU A 130 7.26 8.04 -12.55
C LEU A 130 5.78 8.36 -12.31
N ASP A 131 4.84 7.54 -12.80
CA ASP A 131 3.41 7.72 -12.52
C ASP A 131 3.11 7.47 -11.05
N ILE A 132 3.77 6.47 -10.44
CA ILE A 132 3.67 6.22 -9.00
C ILE A 132 4.26 7.40 -8.22
N LEU A 133 5.44 7.89 -8.59
CA LEU A 133 6.08 9.02 -7.93
C LEU A 133 5.23 10.30 -8.02
N LYS A 134 4.67 10.63 -9.18
CA LYS A 134 3.75 11.77 -9.34
C LYS A 134 2.51 11.63 -8.44
N LEU A 135 1.98 10.43 -8.35
CA LEU A 135 0.82 10.14 -7.53
C LEU A 135 1.13 10.25 -6.03
N THR A 136 2.25 9.70 -5.57
CA THR A 136 2.67 9.82 -4.16
C THR A 136 2.93 11.28 -3.79
N ASN A 137 3.60 12.06 -4.64
CA ASN A 137 3.77 13.51 -4.42
C ASN A 137 2.44 14.24 -4.32
N LYS A 138 1.45 13.88 -5.13
CA LYS A 138 0.13 14.53 -5.14
C LYS A 138 -0.70 14.23 -3.88
N TYR A 139 -0.69 12.98 -3.42
CA TYR A 139 -1.63 12.52 -2.39
C TYR A 139 -0.98 12.19 -1.05
N PHE A 140 0.33 11.92 -0.99
CA PHE A 140 1.02 11.47 0.22
C PHE A 140 1.92 12.53 0.85
N SER A 141 1.96 13.75 0.28
CA SER A 141 2.80 14.84 0.79
C SER A 141 2.37 15.34 2.18
N LYS A 142 1.09 15.18 2.52
CA LYS A 142 0.53 15.57 3.83
C LYS A 142 -0.25 14.40 4.43
N PRO A 143 0.43 13.38 4.96
CA PRO A 143 -0.23 12.20 5.50
C PRO A 143 -0.86 12.47 6.86
N PHE A 144 -1.95 11.76 7.17
CA PHE A 144 -2.54 11.73 8.51
C PHE A 144 -1.96 10.60 9.33
N LEU A 145 -1.73 10.85 10.62
CA LEU A 145 -1.36 9.84 11.59
C LEU A 145 -2.52 9.56 12.54
N SER A 146 -2.88 8.28 12.65
CA SER A 146 -3.73 7.77 13.74
C SER A 146 -2.88 6.81 14.57
N ILE A 147 -2.84 6.99 15.87
CA ILE A 147 -2.02 6.17 16.77
C ILE A 147 -2.79 5.88 18.05
N SER A 148 -2.70 4.65 18.52
CA SER A 148 -3.29 4.20 19.79
C SER A 148 -2.28 3.37 20.56
N GLY A 149 -2.18 3.58 21.88
CA GLY A 149 -1.24 2.86 22.74
C GLY A 149 -0.83 3.65 23.99
N ASN A 150 0.39 3.41 24.46
CA ASN A 150 0.93 4.12 25.62
C ASN A 150 0.96 5.65 25.39
N LYS A 151 0.38 6.41 26.32
CA LYS A 151 0.22 7.87 26.20
C LYS A 151 1.52 8.61 25.90
N ASN A 152 2.60 8.28 26.60
CA ASN A 152 3.87 8.99 26.45
C ASN A 152 4.51 8.72 25.08
N ILE A 153 4.47 7.47 24.64
CA ILE A 153 4.97 7.05 23.33
C ILE A 153 4.13 7.70 22.21
N CYS A 154 2.81 7.69 22.34
CA CYS A 154 1.92 8.34 21.39
C CYS A 154 2.19 9.84 21.27
N LEU A 155 2.42 10.53 22.38
CA LEU A 155 2.77 11.96 22.38
C LEU A 155 4.12 12.21 21.70
N GLU A 156 5.12 11.38 21.98
CA GLU A 156 6.44 11.52 21.37
C GLU A 156 6.38 11.29 19.85
N ILE A 157 5.73 10.22 19.40
CA ILE A 157 5.53 9.94 17.97
C ILE A 157 4.76 11.08 17.30
N SER A 158 3.68 11.57 17.92
CA SER A 158 2.90 12.69 17.40
C SER A 158 3.74 13.96 17.21
N ASN A 159 4.62 14.27 18.16
CA ASN A 159 5.52 15.42 18.06
C ASN A 159 6.57 15.25 16.95
N ARG A 160 7.13 14.05 16.80
CA ARG A 160 8.06 13.73 15.71
C ARG A 160 7.37 13.77 14.35
N TRP A 161 6.13 13.28 14.27
CA TRP A 161 5.33 13.33 13.05
C TRP A 161 5.14 14.75 12.53
N LYS A 162 4.70 15.67 13.38
CA LYS A 162 4.50 17.09 13.04
C LYS A 162 5.78 17.81 12.56
N LYS A 163 6.96 17.28 12.93
CA LYS A 163 8.26 17.82 12.45
C LYS A 163 8.67 17.21 11.10
N ASN A 164 8.19 16.02 10.78
CA ASN A 164 8.59 15.28 9.60
C ASN A 164 7.70 15.55 8.39
N PHE A 165 6.43 15.88 8.63
CA PHE A 165 5.35 16.05 7.64
C PHE A 165 4.51 17.28 7.95
#